data_63781bb787b8f11d772036c13fb5583f
#
_entry.id   63781bb787b8f11d772036c13fb5583f
#
_cell.length_a   1.000
_cell.length_b   1.000
_cell.length_c   1.000
_cell.angle_alpha   90.00
_cell.angle_beta   90.00
_cell.angle_gamma   90.00
#
_symmetry.space_group_name_H-M   'P 1'
#
loop_
_entity.id
_entity.type
_entity.pdbx_description
1 polymer ?
#
loop_
_entity_poly.entity_id
_entity_poly.type
_entity_poly.pdbx_seq_one_letter_code
_entity_poly.pdbx_strand_id
1 'polypeptide(L)'
;MKCYDFDWQINEFMVYCRSTQLRERTMYSYEQTLRLFERWLCDELKIYSVDKVTENMIRKYINDLQERGKYTFFVNDLSKVKNYPERRRDFRKPVSVTTINNYIRNIRVFFNWMEREYIIRKNPMKRIRQLQYNRQAKVFLSDEDLKKLLSKFDGVPEPSAHAQPSEFHHT
;
A
#
# COMPACT_ATOMS: atom_id res chain seq x y z
N MET A 1 -16.30 11.88 28.17
CA MET A 1 -15.81 10.49 28.30
C MET A 1 -15.05 10.16 27.02
N LYS A 2 -13.75 9.79 27.11
CA LYS A 2 -12.98 9.45 25.91
C LYS A 2 -13.42 8.06 25.41
N CYS A 3 -13.83 7.97 24.14
CA CYS A 3 -14.10 6.68 23.50
C CYS A 3 -12.80 6.10 22.97
N TYR A 4 -12.42 4.91 23.45
CA TYR A 4 -11.22 4.19 23.01
C TYR A 4 -11.52 3.05 22.06
N ASP A 5 -12.76 2.93 21.62
CA ASP A 5 -13.18 1.97 20.61
C ASP A 5 -12.41 2.17 19.31
N PHE A 6 -11.88 1.08 18.73
CA PHE A 6 -10.98 1.16 17.58
C PHE A 6 -11.70 1.64 16.33
N ASP A 7 -12.89 1.09 16.07
CA ASP A 7 -13.72 1.47 14.91
C ASP A 7 -14.08 2.95 14.96
N TRP A 8 -14.53 3.43 16.13
CA TRP A 8 -14.81 4.85 16.34
C TRP A 8 -13.59 5.73 16.05
N GLN A 9 -12.43 5.37 16.56
CA GLN A 9 -11.21 6.16 16.38
C GLN A 9 -10.72 6.18 14.93
N ILE A 10 -10.92 5.10 14.17
CA ILE A 10 -10.64 5.11 12.73
C ILE A 10 -11.56 6.11 12.03
N ASN A 11 -12.86 6.12 12.36
CA ASN A 11 -13.82 7.03 11.74
C ASN A 11 -13.47 8.50 12.05
N GLU A 12 -13.14 8.84 13.29
CA GLU A 12 -12.69 10.18 13.69
C GLU A 12 -11.40 10.59 12.95
N PHE A 13 -10.45 9.68 12.82
CA PHE A 13 -9.24 9.93 12.04
C PHE A 13 -9.56 10.19 10.56
N MET A 14 -10.53 9.49 9.98
CA MET A 14 -10.94 9.73 8.59
C MET A 14 -11.62 11.09 8.42
N VAL A 15 -12.39 11.56 9.42
CA VAL A 15 -12.95 12.91 9.46
C VAL A 15 -11.81 13.94 9.49
N TYR A 16 -10.83 13.75 10.36
CA TYR A 16 -9.64 14.59 10.42
C TYR A 16 -8.90 14.64 9.07
N CYS A 17 -8.66 13.49 8.43
CA CYS A 17 -7.99 13.44 7.12
C CYS A 17 -8.76 14.22 6.03
N ARG A 18 -10.09 14.18 6.05
CA ARG A 18 -10.94 14.98 5.15
C ARG A 18 -10.80 16.47 5.41
N SER A 19 -10.82 16.90 6.68
CA SER A 19 -10.70 18.31 7.05
C SER A 19 -9.37 18.93 6.61
N THR A 20 -8.32 18.11 6.49
CA THR A 20 -6.99 18.52 5.99
C THR A 20 -6.84 18.36 4.48
N GLN A 21 -7.94 18.13 3.75
CA GLN A 21 -7.96 17.96 2.28
C GLN A 21 -6.99 16.90 1.76
N LEU A 22 -6.81 15.82 2.51
CA LEU A 22 -5.94 14.73 2.09
C LEU A 22 -6.53 14.04 0.85
N ARG A 23 -5.66 13.62 -0.08
CA ARG A 23 -6.10 12.94 -1.33
C ARG A 23 -6.86 11.64 -1.00
N GLU A 24 -7.99 11.41 -1.69
CA GLU A 24 -8.85 10.25 -1.47
C GLU A 24 -8.10 8.92 -1.52
N ARG A 25 -7.17 8.76 -2.46
CA ARG A 25 -6.33 7.57 -2.57
C ARG A 25 -5.49 7.32 -1.31
N THR A 26 -4.98 8.38 -0.68
CA THR A 26 -4.22 8.28 0.56
C THR A 26 -5.12 7.92 1.72
N MET A 27 -6.29 8.55 1.81
CA MET A 27 -7.30 8.24 2.81
C MET A 27 -7.77 6.79 2.71
N TYR A 28 -8.07 6.32 1.50
CA TYR A 28 -8.42 4.93 1.25
C TYR A 28 -7.32 3.96 1.74
N SER A 29 -6.05 4.28 1.45
CA SER A 29 -4.91 3.47 1.91
C SER A 29 -4.80 3.42 3.43
N TYR A 30 -5.05 4.55 4.12
CA TYR A 30 -5.07 4.59 5.58
C TYR A 30 -6.21 3.74 6.13
N GLU A 31 -7.42 3.96 5.65
CA GLU A 31 -8.60 3.24 6.11
C GLU A 31 -8.44 1.73 5.95
N GLN A 32 -8.07 1.26 4.76
CA GLN A 32 -7.86 -0.17 4.51
C GLN A 32 -6.81 -0.78 5.44
N THR A 33 -5.69 -0.10 5.63
CA THR A 33 -4.64 -0.58 6.53
C THR A 33 -5.13 -0.67 7.97
N LEU A 34 -5.82 0.36 8.46
CA LEU A 34 -6.29 0.44 9.84
C LEU A 34 -7.40 -0.58 10.11
N ARG A 35 -8.34 -0.78 9.18
CA ARG A 35 -9.40 -1.80 9.29
C ARG A 35 -8.82 -3.22 9.31
N LEU A 36 -7.80 -3.51 8.50
CA LEU A 36 -7.11 -4.80 8.53
C LEU A 36 -6.36 -5.01 9.86
N PHE A 37 -5.73 -3.97 10.39
CA PHE A 37 -5.03 -4.03 11.67
C PHE A 37 -6.00 -4.23 12.84
N GLU A 38 -7.10 -3.47 12.87
CA GLU A 38 -8.18 -3.64 13.84
C GLU A 38 -8.72 -5.07 13.84
N ARG A 39 -9.11 -5.57 12.66
CA ARG A 39 -9.64 -6.93 12.53
C ARG A 39 -8.67 -7.97 13.05
N TRP A 40 -7.38 -7.83 12.73
CA TRP A 40 -6.36 -8.73 13.25
C TRP A 40 -6.23 -8.67 14.77
N LEU A 41 -6.24 -7.47 15.36
CA LEU A 41 -6.23 -7.31 16.82
C LEU A 41 -7.44 -7.97 17.50
N CYS A 42 -8.61 -7.82 16.89
CA CYS A 42 -9.84 -8.44 17.39
C CYS A 42 -9.81 -9.97 17.28
N ASP A 43 -9.40 -10.49 16.13
CA ASP A 43 -9.44 -11.93 15.84
C ASP A 43 -8.35 -12.68 16.62
N GLU A 44 -7.10 -12.19 16.63
CA GLU A 44 -5.96 -12.88 17.20
C GLU A 44 -5.73 -12.56 18.69
N LEU A 45 -6.01 -11.33 19.12
CA LEU A 45 -5.65 -10.87 20.47
C LEU A 45 -6.85 -10.46 21.32
N LYS A 46 -8.06 -10.44 20.78
CA LYS A 46 -9.30 -9.99 21.45
C LYS A 46 -9.17 -8.57 22.02
N ILE A 47 -8.47 -7.69 21.29
CA ILE A 47 -8.27 -6.29 21.64
C ILE A 47 -9.20 -5.43 20.78
N TYR A 48 -10.08 -4.69 21.43
CA TYR A 48 -11.09 -3.83 20.83
C TYR A 48 -10.86 -2.33 21.10
N SER A 49 -9.88 -2.01 21.93
CA SER A 49 -9.63 -0.66 22.40
C SER A 49 -8.21 -0.21 22.08
N VAL A 50 -8.08 1.00 21.51
CA VAL A 50 -6.80 1.54 21.01
C VAL A 50 -5.78 1.83 22.12
N ASP A 51 -6.24 2.16 23.35
CA ASP A 51 -5.38 2.44 24.50
C ASP A 51 -4.66 1.18 25.03
N LYS A 52 -5.19 0.01 24.71
CA LYS A 52 -4.60 -1.29 25.09
C LYS A 52 -3.56 -1.79 24.10
N VAL A 53 -3.42 -1.14 22.96
CA VAL A 53 -2.43 -1.55 21.94
C VAL A 53 -1.02 -1.27 22.44
N THR A 54 -0.19 -2.30 22.41
CA THR A 54 1.21 -2.23 22.84
C THR A 54 2.18 -2.38 21.67
N GLU A 55 3.42 -1.95 21.87
CA GLU A 55 4.50 -2.14 20.92
C GLU A 55 4.68 -3.62 20.52
N ASN A 56 4.55 -4.54 21.49
CA ASN A 56 4.70 -5.96 21.22
C ASN A 56 3.59 -6.53 20.31
N MET A 57 2.35 -6.04 20.47
CA MET A 57 1.24 -6.43 19.57
C MET A 57 1.50 -5.98 18.14
N ILE A 58 2.04 -4.77 17.96
CA ILE A 58 2.42 -4.27 16.63
C ILE A 58 3.54 -5.12 16.02
N ARG A 59 4.54 -5.53 16.81
CA ARG A 59 5.60 -6.44 16.34
C ARG A 59 5.04 -7.79 15.91
N LYS A 60 4.10 -8.36 16.69
CA LYS A 60 3.40 -9.60 16.31
C LYS A 60 2.64 -9.44 14.99
N TYR A 61 1.94 -8.32 14.80
CA TYR A 61 1.26 -8.03 13.54
C TYR A 61 2.22 -7.94 12.35
N ILE A 62 3.37 -7.29 12.52
CA ILE A 62 4.40 -7.19 11.48
C ILE A 62 4.95 -8.59 11.11
N ASN A 63 5.18 -9.46 12.10
CA ASN A 63 5.61 -10.82 11.86
C ASN A 63 4.54 -11.63 11.12
N ASP A 64 3.28 -11.52 11.56
CA ASP A 64 2.15 -12.13 10.85
C ASP A 64 2.06 -11.68 9.39
N LEU A 65 2.27 -10.38 9.11
CA LEU A 65 2.30 -9.86 7.73
C LEU A 65 3.43 -10.47 6.87
N GLN A 66 4.55 -10.85 7.48
CA GLN A 66 5.66 -11.51 6.78
C GLN A 66 5.39 -12.99 6.50
N GLU A 67 4.69 -13.66 7.40
CA GLU A 67 4.42 -15.09 7.36
C GLU A 67 3.16 -15.42 6.55
N ARG A 68 2.07 -14.66 6.75
CA ARG A 68 0.84 -14.87 6.01
C ARG A 68 1.00 -14.45 4.55
N GLY A 69 0.50 -15.23 3.63
CA GLY A 69 0.52 -14.87 2.21
C GLY A 69 -0.46 -13.73 1.87
N LYS A 70 -0.30 -13.15 0.69
CA LYS A 70 -1.22 -12.15 0.14
C LYS A 70 -2.65 -12.70 0.04
N TYR A 71 -3.64 -11.82 0.28
CA TYR A 71 -5.05 -12.10 0.12
C TYR A 71 -5.59 -13.25 0.99
N THR A 72 -4.96 -13.52 2.12
CA THR A 72 -5.41 -14.52 3.09
C THR A 72 -6.22 -13.92 4.23
N PHE A 73 -6.18 -12.60 4.39
CA PHE A 73 -6.87 -11.88 5.46
C PHE A 73 -7.66 -10.69 4.89
N PHE A 74 -8.88 -10.47 5.38
CA PHE A 74 -9.83 -9.49 4.84
C PHE A 74 -10.46 -8.68 5.94
N VAL A 75 -10.91 -7.46 5.62
CA VAL A 75 -11.65 -6.60 6.55
C VAL A 75 -12.98 -7.24 6.96
N ASN A 76 -13.66 -7.87 6.02
CA ASN A 76 -14.91 -8.58 6.26
C ASN A 76 -15.10 -9.73 5.25
N ASP A 77 -16.03 -10.63 5.54
CA ASP A 77 -16.29 -11.81 4.72
C ASP A 77 -16.89 -11.47 3.34
N LEU A 78 -17.65 -10.37 3.23
CA LEU A 78 -18.14 -9.88 1.94
C LEU A 78 -17.01 -9.47 0.99
N SER A 79 -15.93 -8.89 1.52
CA SER A 79 -14.75 -8.55 0.75
C SER A 79 -14.06 -9.80 0.18
N LYS A 80 -14.05 -10.90 0.93
CA LYS A 80 -13.53 -12.18 0.46
C LYS A 80 -14.34 -12.71 -0.73
N VAL A 81 -15.67 -12.72 -0.60
CA VAL A 81 -16.57 -13.22 -1.64
C VAL A 81 -16.47 -12.39 -2.92
N LYS A 82 -16.45 -11.05 -2.82
CA LYS A 82 -16.38 -10.15 -3.98
C LYS A 82 -15.06 -10.22 -4.75
N ASN A 83 -13.94 -10.41 -4.05
CA ASN A 83 -12.61 -10.30 -4.64
C ASN A 83 -12.04 -11.60 -5.19
N TYR A 84 -12.69 -12.76 -4.95
CA TYR A 84 -12.23 -14.09 -5.39
C TYR A 84 -10.71 -14.27 -5.26
N PRO A 85 -10.14 -14.12 -4.05
CA PRO A 85 -8.69 -14.05 -3.86
C PRO A 85 -7.95 -15.28 -4.38
N GLU A 86 -8.58 -16.43 -4.30
CA GLU A 86 -8.04 -17.74 -4.72
C GLU A 86 -7.76 -17.81 -6.24
N ARG A 87 -8.45 -16.98 -7.05
CA ARG A 87 -8.23 -16.91 -8.51
C ARG A 87 -7.04 -16.02 -8.89
N ARG A 88 -6.42 -15.34 -7.95
CA ARG A 88 -5.30 -14.43 -8.23
C ARG A 88 -3.99 -15.19 -8.37
N ARG A 89 -3.19 -14.84 -9.37
CA ARG A 89 -1.86 -15.44 -9.63
C ARG A 89 -0.88 -15.30 -8.46
N ASP A 90 -1.08 -14.30 -7.60
CA ASP A 90 -0.24 -13.99 -6.45
C ASP A 90 -0.91 -14.34 -5.10
N PHE A 91 -1.99 -15.13 -5.11
CA PHE A 91 -2.61 -15.67 -3.90
C PHE A 91 -1.59 -16.45 -3.08
N ARG A 92 -1.55 -16.21 -1.78
CA ARG A 92 -0.59 -16.78 -0.81
C ARG A 92 0.89 -16.50 -1.07
N LYS A 93 1.27 -15.72 -2.09
CA LYS A 93 2.67 -15.30 -2.22
C LYS A 93 3.06 -14.37 -1.08
N PRO A 94 4.34 -14.31 -0.67
CA PRO A 94 4.80 -13.42 0.39
C PRO A 94 4.41 -11.97 0.15
N VAL A 95 4.02 -11.27 1.21
CA VAL A 95 3.79 -9.83 1.16
C VAL A 95 5.13 -9.12 1.01
N SER A 96 5.22 -8.18 0.08
CA SER A 96 6.49 -7.47 -0.14
C SER A 96 6.85 -6.57 1.04
N VAL A 97 8.14 -6.40 1.30
CA VAL A 97 8.67 -5.49 2.33
C VAL A 97 8.12 -4.06 2.14
N THR A 98 8.00 -3.61 0.89
CA THR A 98 7.42 -2.30 0.56
C THR A 98 5.97 -2.19 1.04
N THR A 99 5.16 -3.23 0.84
CA THR A 99 3.76 -3.27 1.30
C THR A 99 3.69 -3.25 2.83
N ILE A 100 4.51 -4.06 3.51
CA ILE A 100 4.57 -4.10 4.97
C ILE A 100 5.00 -2.73 5.53
N ASN A 101 6.01 -2.10 4.93
CA ASN A 101 6.46 -0.76 5.32
C ASN A 101 5.39 0.31 5.09
N ASN A 102 4.54 0.17 4.07
CA ASN A 102 3.37 1.04 3.90
C ASN A 102 2.36 0.86 5.04
N TYR A 103 2.09 -0.37 5.48
CA TYR A 103 1.23 -0.62 6.62
C TYR A 103 1.81 -0.02 7.91
N ILE A 104 3.09 -0.23 8.19
CA ILE A 104 3.79 0.36 9.34
C ILE A 104 3.67 1.89 9.30
N ARG A 105 3.86 2.52 8.14
CA ARG A 105 3.74 3.97 7.98
C ARG A 105 2.31 4.45 8.26
N ASN A 106 1.31 3.80 7.70
CA ASN A 106 -0.09 4.19 7.86
C ASN A 106 -0.53 4.07 9.33
N ILE A 107 -0.18 2.97 10.00
CA ILE A 107 -0.46 2.76 11.43
C ILE A 107 0.26 3.82 12.27
N ARG A 108 1.50 4.18 11.92
CA ARG A 108 2.25 5.24 12.62
C ARG A 108 1.58 6.60 12.51
N VAL A 109 1.07 6.96 11.33
CA VAL A 109 0.35 8.24 11.13
C VAL A 109 -0.87 8.31 12.04
N PHE A 110 -1.64 7.22 12.15
CA PHE A 110 -2.80 7.11 13.02
C PHE A 110 -2.43 7.28 14.51
N PHE A 111 -1.47 6.52 15.03
CA PHE A 111 -1.07 6.63 16.43
C PHE A 111 -0.39 7.96 16.76
N ASN A 112 0.30 8.59 15.81
CA ASN A 112 0.83 9.94 15.99
C ASN A 112 -0.29 10.98 16.08
N TRP A 113 -1.34 10.85 15.26
CA TRP A 113 -2.52 11.69 15.37
C TRP A 113 -3.19 11.51 16.74
N MET A 114 -3.41 10.28 17.19
CA MET A 114 -4.02 10.01 18.50
C MET A 114 -3.21 10.57 19.67
N GLU A 115 -1.89 10.51 19.62
CA GLU A 115 -1.01 11.12 20.65
C GLU A 115 -1.12 12.65 20.60
N ARG A 116 -1.14 13.26 19.44
CA ARG A 116 -1.29 14.72 19.25
C ARG A 116 -2.64 15.25 19.72
N GLU A 117 -3.71 14.49 19.47
CA GLU A 117 -5.07 14.83 19.96
C GLU A 117 -5.30 14.44 21.43
N TYR A 118 -4.27 14.02 22.14
CA TYR A 118 -4.33 13.59 23.53
C TYR A 118 -5.35 12.47 23.80
N ILE A 119 -5.65 11.64 22.78
CA ILE A 119 -6.51 10.46 22.93
C ILE A 119 -5.76 9.39 23.69
N ILE A 120 -4.51 9.14 23.35
CA ILE A 120 -3.61 8.22 24.05
C ILE A 120 -2.45 8.98 24.70
N ARG A 121 -1.96 8.47 25.82
CA ARG A 121 -0.80 9.05 26.52
C ARG A 121 0.53 8.53 26.01
N LYS A 122 0.56 7.29 25.53
CA LYS A 122 1.76 6.60 25.09
C LYS A 122 1.55 6.03 23.70
N ASN A 123 2.38 6.47 22.77
CA ASN A 123 2.33 6.01 21.39
C ASN A 123 3.12 4.70 21.24
N PRO A 124 2.45 3.59 20.87
CA PRO A 124 3.10 2.29 20.74
C PRO A 124 4.00 2.19 19.49
N MET A 125 3.93 3.17 18.57
CA MET A 125 4.71 3.17 17.32
C MET A 125 6.09 3.83 17.46
N LYS A 126 6.42 4.46 18.60
CA LYS A 126 7.68 5.23 18.76
C LYS A 126 8.94 4.42 18.48
N ARG A 127 8.97 3.15 18.86
CA ARG A 127 10.15 2.27 18.70
C ARG A 127 10.03 1.29 17.55
N ILE A 128 8.92 1.30 16.82
CA ILE A 128 8.74 0.44 15.66
C ILE A 128 9.53 1.01 14.49
N ARG A 129 10.42 0.23 13.92
CA ARG A 129 11.19 0.59 12.71
C ARG A 129 10.58 -0.06 11.48
N GLN A 130 10.82 0.53 10.33
CA GLN A 130 10.52 -0.10 9.04
C GLN A 130 11.48 -1.29 8.83
N LEU A 131 11.00 -2.28 8.08
CA LEU A 131 11.83 -3.40 7.66
C LEU A 131 12.89 -2.91 6.68
N GLN A 132 14.11 -3.41 6.84
CA GLN A 132 15.18 -3.11 5.91
C GLN A 132 14.91 -3.80 4.57
N TYR A 133 15.12 -3.06 3.51
CA TYR A 133 14.98 -3.54 2.16
C TYR A 133 16.37 -3.81 1.60
N ASN A 134 16.72 -5.07 1.40
CA ASN A 134 17.91 -5.41 0.61
C ASN A 134 17.60 -5.04 -0.86
N ARG A 135 17.94 -3.82 -1.24
CA ARG A 135 17.99 -3.45 -2.64
C ARG A 135 19.11 -4.28 -3.27
N GLN A 136 18.76 -5.35 -3.97
CA GLN A 136 19.66 -5.84 -5.00
C GLN A 136 19.92 -4.64 -5.92
N ALA A 137 21.19 -4.31 -6.11
CA ALA A 137 21.58 -3.26 -7.03
C ALA A 137 20.85 -3.53 -8.36
N LYS A 138 20.09 -2.55 -8.85
CA LYS A 138 19.53 -2.65 -10.19
C LYS A 138 20.72 -2.83 -11.10
N VAL A 139 20.77 -3.94 -11.81
CA VAL A 139 21.73 -4.10 -12.91
C VAL A 139 21.37 -3.00 -13.90
N PHE A 140 22.14 -1.93 -13.91
CA PHE A 140 22.01 -0.92 -14.96
C PHE A 140 22.40 -1.61 -16.24
N LEU A 141 21.60 -1.40 -17.30
CA LEU A 141 21.98 -1.79 -18.64
C LEU A 141 23.40 -1.23 -18.91
N SER A 142 24.32 -2.11 -19.28
CA SER A 142 25.65 -1.67 -19.68
C SER A 142 25.55 -0.83 -20.94
N ASP A 143 26.52 0.03 -21.20
CA ASP A 143 26.60 0.81 -22.43
C ASP A 143 26.54 -0.08 -23.69
N GLU A 144 27.02 -1.32 -23.58
CA GLU A 144 26.95 -2.35 -24.62
C GLU A 144 25.51 -2.85 -24.84
N ASP A 145 24.71 -3.04 -23.78
CA ASP A 145 23.31 -3.43 -23.87
C ASP A 145 22.46 -2.30 -24.43
N LEU A 146 22.79 -1.05 -24.11
CA LEU A 146 22.17 0.13 -24.71
C LEU A 146 22.47 0.22 -26.21
N LYS A 147 23.72 0.00 -26.62
CA LYS A 147 24.12 -0.03 -28.05
C LYS A 147 23.39 -1.15 -28.78
N LYS A 148 23.27 -2.35 -28.21
CA LYS A 148 22.54 -3.47 -28.80
C LYS A 148 21.02 -3.19 -28.92
N LEU A 149 20.44 -2.47 -27.97
CA LEU A 149 19.05 -2.03 -28.06
C LEU A 149 18.87 -0.99 -29.17
N LEU A 150 19.71 0.03 -29.22
CA LEU A 150 19.65 1.09 -30.23
C LEU A 150 19.86 0.53 -31.65
N SER A 151 20.81 -0.37 -31.86
CA SER A 151 21.04 -1.01 -33.18
C SER A 151 19.87 -1.85 -33.68
N LYS A 152 18.96 -2.31 -32.79
CA LYS A 152 17.72 -2.97 -33.19
C LYS A 152 16.62 -2.00 -33.62
N PHE A 153 16.67 -0.75 -33.19
CA PHE A 153 15.74 0.30 -33.58
C PHE A 153 16.16 0.98 -34.90
N ASP A 154 17.44 1.03 -35.24
CA ASP A 154 17.94 1.59 -36.48
C ASP A 154 17.59 0.73 -37.73
N GLY A 155 16.98 -0.44 -37.51
CA GLY A 155 16.51 -1.34 -38.58
C GLY A 155 15.03 -1.22 -38.97
N VAL A 156 14.30 -0.19 -38.48
CA VAL A 156 12.93 0.06 -38.93
C VAL A 156 12.98 0.89 -40.21
N PRO A 157 12.53 0.36 -41.37
CA PRO A 157 12.53 1.13 -42.62
C PRO A 157 11.58 2.32 -42.49
N GLU A 158 12.05 3.49 -42.88
CA GLU A 158 11.22 4.69 -43.01
C GLU A 158 10.00 4.42 -43.91
N PRO A 159 8.81 4.91 -43.57
CA PRO A 159 7.65 4.81 -44.44
C PRO A 159 7.91 5.62 -45.70
N SER A 160 7.92 4.94 -46.84
CA SER A 160 8.09 5.54 -48.15
C SER A 160 7.13 6.68 -48.40
N ALA A 161 7.66 7.90 -48.42
CA ALA A 161 6.93 9.08 -48.88
C ALA A 161 6.89 9.05 -50.43
N HIS A 162 5.90 8.39 -50.99
CA HIS A 162 5.51 8.55 -52.40
C HIS A 162 4.00 8.73 -52.49
N ALA A 163 3.57 9.97 -52.37
CA ALA A 163 2.32 10.44 -52.95
C ALA A 163 2.63 11.72 -53.73
N GLN A 164 2.79 11.59 -55.06
CA GLN A 164 2.83 12.71 -55.96
C GLN A 164 1.44 13.35 -56.05
N PRO A 165 1.32 14.69 -56.07
CA PRO A 165 0.05 15.35 -56.35
C PRO A 165 -0.27 15.25 -57.84
N SER A 166 -1.45 14.72 -58.18
CA SER A 166 -2.02 14.78 -59.51
C SER A 166 -2.47 16.21 -59.83
N GLU A 167 -1.90 16.75 -60.91
CA GLU A 167 -2.31 18.02 -61.51
C GLU A 167 -3.74 17.91 -62.05
N PHE A 168 -4.61 18.80 -61.56
CA PHE A 168 -5.91 19.07 -62.19
C PHE A 168 -5.70 20.08 -63.30
N HIS A 169 -5.83 19.63 -64.58
CA HIS A 169 -6.04 20.52 -65.69
C HIS A 169 -7.51 20.96 -65.72
N HIS A 170 -7.70 22.25 -65.77
CA HIS A 170 -8.94 22.90 -66.17
C HIS A 170 -9.04 22.93 -67.70
N THR A 171 -10.20 22.53 -68.20
CA THR A 171 -10.86 23.04 -69.40
C THR A 171 -12.35 23.09 -69.16
#